data_4da655418335f22b22028ce64f157c26
#
_entry.id   4da655418335f22b22028ce64f157c26
#
_cell.length_a   1.000
_cell.length_b   1.000
_cell.length_c   1.000
_cell.angle_alpha   90.00
_cell.angle_beta   90.00
_cell.angle_gamma   90.00
#
_symmetry.space_group_name_H-M   'P 1'
#
loop_
_entity.id
_entity.type
_entity.pdbx_description
1 polymer ?
#
loop_
_entity_poly.entity_id
_entity_poly.type
_entity_poly.pdbx_seq_one_letter_code
_entity_poly.pdbx_strand_id
1 'polypeptide(L)'
;EMLRSLVGSEMCIRDRKSRGYMLNTEDYEIDDINNLLKSLDEKDSEILINLGYHLLMQNRAITLNKLEKEYHISRTKLLDYLSRIQAWCEKFNVKIEIKRKKGISISGSVNSINNAILHLNQLSEEDNSVEDLILNELPKSHINIIFNIVQENLEKYRINTSAFKIKQLVIHLILIMKRKEPEKISWKIDQEALEIAEKCTSEINSKLKYNLNAETSKLFSFFISYHFNKFELGVEKIFIKSYINRLINLMEENVGVKFSEDKLLKENLYSHFSRTYLRLTKNIYLNNPLVNNIKKLYPFIFSVLFEVIETLHKESNITLSEDEIAFLTIHFQSSIERNEEEQFRVVIACYYGLGVSNLLEAKISKLNKQINVIDIIKLEEVNGYDFSNTDLLVTTNEIDKSKIMNDINVLIVTPLFSKEDENKFKYYMNEKRNPISINNKLDNIIVETDKGNYNNTLSIFKRVNEILENNKAIENEYIDSVLEREKFSSTYIGNGIAIPHGNPEKVLKSHIIIFKSKKDIKWKQYNVNLVFFLAISKKDLEVAKSFIQSIA
;
A
#
# COMPACT_ATOMS: atom_id res chain seq x y z
N GLU A 1 -24.62 0.71 26.46
CA GLU A 1 -23.83 0.37 27.68
C GLU A 1 -22.41 0.96 27.63
N MET A 2 -21.71 0.92 26.48
CA MET A 2 -20.39 1.56 26.31
C MET A 2 -20.41 3.08 26.56
N LEU A 3 -21.40 3.80 26.01
CA LEU A 3 -21.62 5.21 26.30
C LEU A 3 -21.92 5.47 27.78
N ARG A 4 -22.50 4.52 28.51
CA ARG A 4 -22.70 4.60 29.98
C ARG A 4 -21.41 4.41 30.77
N SER A 5 -20.42 3.67 30.28
CA SER A 5 -19.14 3.47 30.97
C SER A 5 -18.16 4.64 30.79
N LEU A 6 -18.34 5.42 29.70
CA LEU A 6 -17.57 6.65 29.45
C LEU A 6 -18.15 7.89 30.16
N VAL A 7 -19.33 7.77 30.74
CA VAL A 7 -19.96 8.80 31.58
C VAL A 7 -19.41 8.69 33.01
N GLY A 8 -18.14 8.98 33.17
CA GLY A 8 -17.68 9.54 34.44
C GLY A 8 -18.32 10.92 34.60
N SER A 9 -18.79 11.22 35.76
CA SER A 9 -19.62 12.29 36.33
C SER A 9 -19.70 13.69 35.68
N GLU A 10 -19.12 13.95 34.50
CA GLU A 10 -19.03 15.28 33.88
C GLU A 10 -19.52 15.40 32.44
N MET A 11 -19.87 14.29 31.75
CA MET A 11 -20.43 14.39 30.40
C MET A 11 -21.96 14.38 30.42
N CYS A 12 -22.58 15.52 30.19
CA CYS A 12 -24.03 15.65 30.08
C CYS A 12 -24.57 15.03 28.78
N ILE A 13 -24.85 13.72 28.81
CA ILE A 13 -25.67 13.06 27.78
C ILE A 13 -27.13 13.30 28.15
N ARG A 14 -27.85 14.03 27.31
CA ARG A 14 -29.31 14.18 27.45
C ARG A 14 -30.01 13.01 26.76
N ASP A 15 -30.68 12.17 27.58
CA ASP A 15 -31.61 11.16 27.09
C ASP A 15 -32.93 11.85 26.67
N ARG A 16 -33.22 11.83 25.37
CA ARG A 16 -34.55 12.21 24.87
C ARG A 16 -35.36 10.92 24.68
N LYS A 17 -36.23 10.64 25.62
CA LYS A 17 -37.22 9.54 25.52
C LYS A 17 -37.77 9.48 24.09
N SER A 18 -37.58 8.36 23.40
CA SER A 18 -37.96 8.06 22.02
C SER A 18 -37.10 8.60 20.86
N ARG A 19 -36.02 9.37 21.08
CA ARG A 19 -35.16 9.91 20.00
C ARG A 19 -33.68 9.57 20.14
N GLY A 20 -33.28 8.77 21.16
CA GLY A 20 -31.89 8.40 21.41
C GLY A 20 -31.13 9.40 22.27
N TYR A 21 -29.83 9.15 22.41
CA TYR A 21 -28.93 9.98 23.20
C TYR A 21 -28.37 11.12 22.34
N MET A 22 -28.25 12.31 22.91
CA MET A 22 -27.66 13.47 22.26
C MET A 22 -26.52 13.99 23.13
N LEU A 23 -25.35 14.15 22.52
CA LEU A 23 -24.21 14.78 23.17
C LEU A 23 -24.47 16.28 23.27
N ASN A 24 -24.22 16.88 24.43
CA ASN A 24 -24.24 18.33 24.55
C ASN A 24 -22.90 18.86 24.02
N THR A 25 -22.90 19.44 22.82
CA THR A 25 -21.69 19.96 22.15
C THR A 25 -21.37 21.40 22.53
N GLU A 26 -22.14 22.03 23.41
CA GLU A 26 -21.91 23.42 23.83
C GLU A 26 -20.67 23.58 24.72
N ASP A 27 -20.21 22.48 25.36
CA ASP A 27 -19.10 22.49 26.32
C ASP A 27 -17.80 21.84 25.78
N TYR A 28 -17.77 21.38 24.50
CA TYR A 28 -16.63 20.66 23.93
C TYR A 28 -16.27 21.21 22.55
N GLU A 29 -14.97 21.37 22.30
CA GLU A 29 -14.46 21.66 20.96
C GLU A 29 -14.61 20.43 20.04
N ILE A 30 -14.81 20.64 18.75
CA ILE A 30 -14.96 19.56 17.74
C ILE A 30 -13.75 18.62 17.79
N ASP A 31 -12.57 19.15 18.06
CA ASP A 31 -11.32 18.38 18.16
C ASP A 31 -11.30 17.42 19.36
N ASP A 32 -11.91 17.80 20.50
CA ASP A 32 -12.03 16.90 21.65
C ASP A 32 -12.94 15.71 21.35
N ILE A 33 -14.05 15.99 20.64
CA ILE A 33 -14.98 14.94 20.21
C ILE A 33 -14.31 14.00 19.18
N ASN A 34 -13.57 14.55 18.23
CA ASN A 34 -12.82 13.76 17.26
C ASN A 34 -11.73 12.92 17.91
N ASN A 35 -11.01 13.46 18.88
CA ASN A 35 -10.01 12.71 19.63
C ASN A 35 -10.64 11.58 20.46
N LEU A 36 -11.81 11.81 21.04
CA LEU A 36 -12.54 10.78 21.78
C LEU A 36 -13.07 9.66 20.85
N LEU A 37 -13.62 10.02 19.69
CA LEU A 37 -14.05 9.05 18.68
C LEU A 37 -12.86 8.22 18.19
N LYS A 38 -11.73 8.85 17.90
CA LYS A 38 -10.50 8.17 17.50
C LYS A 38 -10.01 7.19 18.56
N SER A 39 -10.02 7.58 19.85
CA SER A 39 -9.63 6.69 20.95
C SER A 39 -10.58 5.49 21.12
N LEU A 40 -11.84 5.61 20.71
CA LEU A 40 -12.81 4.49 20.71
C LEU A 40 -12.55 3.53 19.56
N ASP A 41 -12.25 4.04 18.37
CA ASP A 41 -11.90 3.25 17.19
C ASP A 41 -10.58 2.50 17.44
N GLU A 42 -9.59 3.13 18.08
CA GLU A 42 -8.34 2.51 18.50
C GLU A 42 -8.58 1.31 19.43
N LYS A 43 -9.43 1.45 20.44
CA LYS A 43 -9.78 0.33 21.33
C LYS A 43 -10.52 -0.79 20.63
N ASP A 44 -11.40 -0.47 19.68
CA ASP A 44 -12.14 -1.48 18.91
C ASP A 44 -11.20 -2.27 18.00
N SER A 45 -10.25 -1.60 17.38
CA SER A 45 -9.20 -2.20 16.56
C SER A 45 -8.29 -3.11 17.36
N GLU A 46 -7.86 -2.67 18.55
CA GLU A 46 -7.05 -3.47 19.46
C GLU A 46 -7.77 -4.75 19.91
N ILE A 47 -9.04 -4.65 20.29
CA ILE A 47 -9.85 -5.82 20.67
C ILE A 47 -9.99 -6.81 19.51
N LEU A 48 -10.21 -6.31 18.29
CA LEU A 48 -10.35 -7.15 17.09
C LEU A 48 -9.07 -7.94 16.81
N ILE A 49 -7.92 -7.29 16.87
CA ILE A 49 -6.60 -7.93 16.66
C ILE A 49 -6.31 -8.93 17.76
N ASN A 50 -6.49 -8.55 19.02
CA ASN A 50 -6.26 -9.44 20.16
C ASN A 50 -7.17 -10.68 20.11
N LEU A 51 -8.43 -10.51 19.73
CA LEU A 51 -9.37 -11.62 19.55
C LEU A 51 -8.94 -12.52 18.41
N GLY A 52 -8.57 -11.97 17.25
CA GLY A 52 -8.05 -12.71 16.11
C GLY A 52 -6.80 -13.51 16.46
N TYR A 53 -5.84 -12.86 17.13
CA TYR A 53 -4.63 -13.51 17.62
C TYR A 53 -4.94 -14.65 18.60
N HIS A 54 -5.76 -14.40 19.60
CA HIS A 54 -6.18 -15.41 20.58
C HIS A 54 -6.82 -16.63 19.91
N LEU A 55 -7.73 -16.40 18.95
CA LEU A 55 -8.37 -17.49 18.22
C LEU A 55 -7.34 -18.29 17.40
N LEU A 56 -6.44 -17.64 16.67
CA LEU A 56 -5.45 -18.29 15.81
C LEU A 56 -4.37 -19.03 16.60
N MET A 57 -4.03 -18.57 17.80
CA MET A 57 -3.00 -19.20 18.64
C MET A 57 -3.52 -20.39 19.45
N GLN A 58 -4.82 -20.49 19.65
CA GLN A 58 -5.39 -21.55 20.47
C GLN A 58 -5.38 -22.92 19.77
N ASN A 59 -5.23 -23.98 20.60
CA ASN A 59 -5.26 -25.37 20.16
C ASN A 59 -6.56 -26.10 20.52
N ARG A 60 -7.54 -25.43 21.14
CA ARG A 60 -8.82 -26.01 21.61
C ARG A 60 -9.98 -25.07 21.34
N ALA A 61 -11.15 -25.63 21.08
CA ALA A 61 -12.36 -24.83 20.86
C ALA A 61 -12.70 -23.97 22.09
N ILE A 62 -13.06 -22.71 21.84
CA ILE A 62 -13.49 -21.72 22.84
C ILE A 62 -14.97 -21.42 22.69
N THR A 63 -15.68 -21.28 23.79
CA THR A 63 -17.10 -20.90 23.76
C THR A 63 -17.30 -19.41 23.62
N LEU A 64 -18.37 -19.01 22.91
CA LEU A 64 -18.76 -17.60 22.78
C LEU A 64 -18.91 -16.91 24.14
N ASN A 65 -19.54 -17.57 25.11
CA ASN A 65 -19.73 -16.99 26.45
C ASN A 65 -18.41 -16.73 27.19
N LYS A 66 -17.35 -17.51 26.91
CA LYS A 66 -16.03 -17.26 27.50
C LYS A 66 -15.42 -16.00 26.89
N LEU A 67 -15.49 -15.84 25.57
CA LEU A 67 -14.98 -14.67 24.88
C LEU A 67 -15.74 -13.38 25.25
N GLU A 68 -17.07 -13.44 25.37
CA GLU A 68 -17.88 -12.29 25.83
C GLU A 68 -17.41 -11.77 27.19
N LYS A 69 -17.12 -12.70 28.12
CA LYS A 69 -16.64 -12.34 29.46
C LYS A 69 -15.18 -11.85 29.46
N GLU A 70 -14.33 -12.47 28.69
CA GLU A 70 -12.91 -12.18 28.63
C GLU A 70 -12.62 -10.81 27.99
N TYR A 71 -13.34 -10.50 26.91
CA TYR A 71 -13.17 -9.24 26.17
C TYR A 71 -14.16 -8.15 26.60
N HIS A 72 -15.05 -8.42 27.55
CA HIS A 72 -16.09 -7.49 28.02
C HIS A 72 -16.93 -6.86 26.91
N ILE A 73 -17.26 -7.64 25.87
CA ILE A 73 -18.05 -7.19 24.73
C ILE A 73 -19.39 -7.90 24.64
N SER A 74 -20.37 -7.23 24.04
CA SER A 74 -21.69 -7.82 23.80
C SER A 74 -21.62 -8.96 22.77
N ARG A 75 -22.56 -9.89 22.84
CA ARG A 75 -22.66 -11.01 21.88
C ARG A 75 -22.79 -10.53 20.44
N THR A 76 -23.54 -9.46 20.20
CA THR A 76 -23.71 -8.89 18.86
C THR A 76 -22.38 -8.37 18.31
N LYS A 77 -21.61 -7.64 19.13
CA LYS A 77 -20.30 -7.12 18.75
C LYS A 77 -19.27 -8.24 18.55
N LEU A 78 -19.31 -9.28 19.41
CA LEU A 78 -18.47 -10.46 19.25
C LEU A 78 -18.73 -11.16 17.91
N LEU A 79 -19.99 -11.34 17.52
CA LEU A 79 -20.35 -11.97 16.25
C LEU A 79 -19.93 -11.13 15.05
N ASP A 80 -20.00 -9.80 15.13
CA ASP A 80 -19.46 -8.92 14.10
C ASP A 80 -17.94 -9.09 13.94
N TYR A 81 -17.20 -9.06 15.04
CA TYR A 81 -15.75 -9.31 15.01
C TYR A 81 -15.40 -10.69 14.45
N LEU A 82 -16.12 -11.73 14.86
CA LEU A 82 -15.91 -13.08 14.33
C LEU A 82 -16.18 -13.17 12.83
N SER A 83 -17.19 -12.46 12.32
CA SER A 83 -17.46 -12.37 10.89
C SER A 83 -16.30 -11.72 10.12
N ARG A 84 -15.75 -10.63 10.66
CA ARG A 84 -14.59 -9.93 10.07
C ARG A 84 -13.34 -10.81 10.09
N ILE A 85 -13.05 -11.47 11.22
CA ILE A 85 -11.92 -12.38 11.37
C ILE A 85 -12.07 -13.60 10.45
N GLN A 86 -13.28 -14.14 10.31
CA GLN A 86 -13.56 -15.27 9.42
C GLN A 86 -13.28 -14.90 7.96
N ALA A 87 -13.82 -13.77 7.48
CA ALA A 87 -13.57 -13.28 6.12
C ALA A 87 -12.08 -13.01 5.86
N TRP A 88 -11.36 -12.57 6.88
CA TRP A 88 -9.92 -12.38 6.85
C TRP A 88 -9.16 -13.72 6.75
N CYS A 89 -9.50 -14.69 7.59
CA CYS A 89 -8.87 -16.01 7.64
C CYS A 89 -9.03 -16.79 6.33
N GLU A 90 -10.14 -16.61 5.62
CA GLU A 90 -10.39 -17.25 4.32
C GLU A 90 -9.33 -16.91 3.28
N LYS A 91 -8.74 -15.70 3.33
CA LYS A 91 -7.64 -15.27 2.45
C LYS A 91 -6.39 -16.15 2.61
N PHE A 92 -6.21 -16.76 3.77
CA PHE A 92 -5.07 -17.63 4.12
C PHE A 92 -5.43 -19.11 4.09
N ASN A 93 -6.57 -19.49 3.54
CA ASN A 93 -7.09 -20.86 3.59
C ASN A 93 -7.27 -21.41 5.03
N VAL A 94 -7.60 -20.51 5.98
CA VAL A 94 -7.92 -20.84 7.35
C VAL A 94 -9.42 -20.73 7.55
N LYS A 95 -10.05 -21.79 8.04
CA LYS A 95 -11.51 -21.83 8.29
C LYS A 95 -11.80 -21.70 9.77
N ILE A 96 -12.76 -20.85 10.11
CA ILE A 96 -13.30 -20.70 11.45
C ILE A 96 -14.70 -21.34 11.46
N GLU A 97 -14.92 -22.31 12.34
CA GLU A 97 -16.20 -22.99 12.48
C GLU A 97 -16.82 -22.69 13.86
N ILE A 98 -18.03 -22.17 13.86
CA ILE A 98 -18.80 -21.91 15.09
C ILE A 98 -19.85 -23.02 15.22
N LYS A 99 -19.61 -23.97 16.13
CA LYS A 99 -20.54 -25.10 16.35
C LYS A 99 -21.30 -24.92 17.67
N ARG A 100 -22.62 -25.06 17.59
CA ARG A 100 -23.49 -25.02 18.78
C ARG A 100 -23.03 -26.08 19.79
N LYS A 101 -22.80 -25.69 21.04
CA LYS A 101 -22.30 -26.52 22.17
C LYS A 101 -20.81 -26.91 22.10
N LYS A 102 -20.12 -26.80 20.97
CA LYS A 102 -18.69 -27.13 20.83
C LYS A 102 -17.80 -25.90 20.84
N GLY A 103 -18.36 -24.71 20.60
CA GLY A 103 -17.61 -23.46 20.53
C GLY A 103 -17.03 -23.16 19.15
N ILE A 104 -16.01 -22.31 19.14
CA ILE A 104 -15.29 -21.86 17.95
C ILE A 104 -14.04 -22.72 17.79
N SER A 105 -13.86 -23.30 16.62
CA SER A 105 -12.68 -24.08 16.24
C SER A 105 -12.07 -23.53 14.96
N ILE A 106 -10.76 -23.66 14.84
CA ILE A 106 -9.98 -23.22 13.67
C ILE A 106 -9.38 -24.44 13.00
N SER A 107 -9.40 -24.44 11.68
CA SER A 107 -8.81 -25.47 10.85
C SER A 107 -8.03 -24.84 9.68
N GLY A 108 -6.82 -25.33 9.43
CA GLY A 108 -5.92 -24.89 8.39
C GLY A 108 -4.54 -25.52 8.58
N SER A 109 -3.67 -25.44 7.57
CA SER A 109 -2.26 -25.82 7.73
C SER A 109 -1.56 -24.93 8.75
N VAL A 110 -0.50 -25.41 9.38
CA VAL A 110 0.30 -24.63 10.33
C VAL A 110 0.82 -23.34 9.67
N ASN A 111 1.30 -23.44 8.43
CA ASN A 111 1.80 -22.30 7.67
C ASN A 111 0.69 -21.30 7.37
N SER A 112 -0.49 -21.77 6.96
CA SER A 112 -1.68 -20.91 6.73
C SER A 112 -2.07 -20.13 7.98
N ILE A 113 -2.09 -20.79 9.13
CA ILE A 113 -2.44 -20.14 10.40
C ILE A 113 -1.36 -19.14 10.82
N ASN A 114 -0.06 -19.50 10.70
CA ASN A 114 1.03 -18.58 11.01
C ASN A 114 1.02 -17.35 10.08
N ASN A 115 0.73 -17.55 8.79
CA ASN A 115 0.57 -16.45 7.84
C ASN A 115 -0.59 -15.53 8.25
N ALA A 116 -1.76 -16.08 8.61
CA ALA A 116 -2.88 -15.28 9.09
C ALA A 116 -2.51 -14.46 10.34
N ILE A 117 -1.74 -15.04 11.28
CA ILE A 117 -1.27 -14.32 12.47
C ILE A 117 -0.37 -13.15 12.10
N LEU A 118 0.65 -13.38 11.27
CA LEU A 118 1.62 -12.35 10.88
C LEU A 118 0.98 -11.16 10.15
N HIS A 119 -0.19 -11.38 9.54
CA HIS A 119 -0.91 -10.35 8.79
C HIS A 119 -2.08 -9.71 9.54
N LEU A 120 -2.30 -10.04 10.81
CA LEU A 120 -3.44 -9.54 11.59
C LEU A 120 -3.52 -8.01 11.65
N ASN A 121 -2.40 -7.29 11.56
CA ASN A 121 -2.38 -5.82 11.51
C ASN A 121 -3.24 -5.26 10.36
N GLN A 122 -3.45 -6.01 9.30
CA GLN A 122 -4.28 -5.59 8.17
C GLN A 122 -5.79 -5.65 8.46
N LEU A 123 -6.21 -6.18 9.61
CA LEU A 123 -7.61 -6.11 10.08
C LEU A 123 -7.99 -4.72 10.61
N SER A 124 -7.00 -3.89 10.90
CA SER A 124 -7.13 -2.54 11.44
C SER A 124 -6.37 -1.55 10.57
N GLU A 125 -6.79 -0.30 10.55
CA GLU A 125 -6.06 0.80 9.88
C GLU A 125 -4.90 1.34 10.73
N GLU A 126 -4.76 0.85 11.96
CA GLU A 126 -3.79 1.32 12.93
C GLU A 126 -2.58 0.40 13.04
N ASP A 127 -1.42 0.97 13.39
CA ASP A 127 -0.16 0.27 13.63
C ASP A 127 -0.15 -0.49 14.97
N ASN A 128 -1.09 -1.40 15.17
CA ASN A 128 -1.08 -2.32 16.29
C ASN A 128 -0.03 -3.41 16.06
N SER A 129 0.97 -3.51 16.93
CA SER A 129 2.07 -4.45 16.75
C SER A 129 1.69 -5.88 17.13
N VAL A 130 1.25 -6.67 16.15
CA VAL A 130 1.10 -8.14 16.31
C VAL A 130 2.43 -8.79 16.71
N GLU A 131 3.55 -8.20 16.33
CA GLU A 131 4.87 -8.65 16.75
C GLU A 131 5.02 -8.69 18.27
N ASP A 132 4.50 -7.69 18.97
CA ASP A 132 4.57 -7.63 20.43
C ASP A 132 3.67 -8.70 21.08
N LEU A 133 2.53 -9.03 20.47
CA LEU A 133 1.69 -10.15 20.91
C LEU A 133 2.46 -11.48 20.80
N ILE A 134 3.15 -11.71 19.69
CA ILE A 134 3.97 -12.92 19.49
C ILE A 134 5.14 -12.97 20.48
N LEU A 135 5.83 -11.85 20.69
CA LEU A 135 6.93 -11.78 21.65
C LEU A 135 6.44 -12.05 23.07
N ASN A 136 5.28 -11.53 23.45
CA ASN A 136 4.69 -11.75 24.79
C ASN A 136 4.26 -13.21 25.07
N GLU A 137 4.31 -14.11 24.05
CA GLU A 137 4.11 -15.54 24.26
C GLU A 137 5.19 -16.22 25.13
N LEU A 138 6.34 -15.55 25.27
CA LEU A 138 7.44 -16.02 26.10
C LEU A 138 7.81 -14.96 27.15
N PRO A 139 8.38 -15.39 28.30
CA PRO A 139 8.91 -14.42 29.28
C PRO A 139 9.99 -13.52 28.64
N LYS A 140 10.01 -12.24 28.96
CA LYS A 140 10.99 -11.27 28.44
C LYS A 140 12.45 -11.75 28.62
N SER A 141 12.76 -12.42 29.74
CA SER A 141 14.08 -13.02 29.98
C SER A 141 14.44 -14.07 28.94
N HIS A 142 13.48 -14.91 28.55
CA HIS A 142 13.71 -15.94 27.53
C HIS A 142 13.90 -15.30 26.14
N ILE A 143 13.12 -14.28 25.81
CA ILE A 143 13.25 -13.55 24.55
C ILE A 143 14.65 -12.97 24.40
N ASN A 144 15.17 -12.30 25.44
CA ASN A 144 16.51 -11.73 25.43
C ASN A 144 17.60 -12.79 25.25
N ILE A 145 17.45 -13.94 25.91
CA ILE A 145 18.39 -15.05 25.75
C ILE A 145 18.34 -15.61 24.33
N ILE A 146 17.14 -15.82 23.76
CA ILE A 146 16.96 -16.31 22.38
C ILE A 146 17.55 -15.30 21.39
N PHE A 147 17.28 -14.01 21.58
CA PHE A 147 17.82 -12.95 20.75
C PHE A 147 19.35 -12.98 20.70
N ASN A 148 20.00 -13.06 21.88
CA ASN A 148 21.45 -13.15 21.97
C ASN A 148 22.00 -14.42 21.33
N ILE A 149 21.36 -15.58 21.54
CA ILE A 149 21.78 -16.85 20.91
C ILE A 149 21.74 -16.73 19.38
N VAL A 150 20.66 -16.19 18.83
CA VAL A 150 20.52 -16.02 17.38
C VAL A 150 21.58 -15.06 16.85
N GLN A 151 21.76 -13.91 17.51
CA GLN A 151 22.78 -12.93 17.13
C GLN A 151 24.20 -13.52 17.17
N GLU A 152 24.61 -14.11 18.28
CA GLU A 152 25.96 -14.67 18.46
C GLU A 152 26.25 -15.77 17.42
N ASN A 153 25.26 -16.63 17.12
CA ASN A 153 25.46 -17.68 16.12
C ASN A 153 25.54 -17.11 14.70
N LEU A 154 24.77 -16.08 14.34
CA LEU A 154 24.91 -15.41 13.04
C LEU A 154 26.28 -14.73 12.90
N GLU A 155 26.76 -14.06 13.94
CA GLU A 155 28.08 -13.42 13.97
C GLU A 155 29.23 -14.40 13.80
N LYS A 156 29.17 -15.60 14.43
CA LYS A 156 30.16 -16.70 14.25
C LYS A 156 30.30 -17.11 12.79
N TYR A 157 29.22 -17.04 12.01
CA TYR A 157 29.22 -17.31 10.56
C TYR A 157 29.44 -16.05 9.71
N ARG A 158 29.93 -14.95 10.31
CA ARG A 158 30.20 -13.67 9.66
C ARG A 158 28.98 -13.04 8.97
N ILE A 159 27.81 -13.32 9.48
CA ILE A 159 26.54 -12.73 9.01
C ILE A 159 26.25 -11.50 9.84
N ASN A 160 26.68 -10.33 9.36
CA ASN A 160 26.33 -9.06 9.98
C ASN A 160 24.90 -8.68 9.61
N THR A 161 24.08 -8.37 10.62
CA THR A 161 22.68 -8.05 10.40
C THR A 161 22.15 -7.02 11.39
N SER A 162 21.03 -6.36 11.03
CA SER A 162 20.36 -5.40 11.91
C SER A 162 19.57 -6.12 13.01
N ALA A 163 19.39 -5.43 14.14
CA ALA A 163 18.52 -5.89 15.23
C ALA A 163 17.09 -6.17 14.75
N PHE A 164 16.61 -5.42 13.75
CA PHE A 164 15.31 -5.64 13.14
C PHE A 164 15.20 -7.03 12.49
N LYS A 165 16.19 -7.44 11.70
CA LYS A 165 16.19 -8.79 11.07
C LYS A 165 16.28 -9.92 12.10
N ILE A 166 17.06 -9.72 13.17
CA ILE A 166 17.12 -10.68 14.28
C ILE A 166 15.74 -10.77 14.95
N LYS A 167 15.07 -9.64 15.20
CA LYS A 167 13.70 -9.61 15.75
C LYS A 167 12.74 -10.44 14.88
N GLN A 168 12.78 -10.27 13.57
CA GLN A 168 11.96 -11.05 12.64
C GLN A 168 12.24 -12.57 12.72
N LEU A 169 13.51 -12.96 12.78
CA LEU A 169 13.87 -14.37 12.97
C LEU A 169 13.35 -14.93 14.30
N VAL A 170 13.47 -14.17 15.38
CA VAL A 170 12.96 -14.57 16.70
C VAL A 170 11.44 -14.73 16.70
N ILE A 171 10.71 -13.82 16.05
CA ILE A 171 9.26 -13.91 15.86
C ILE A 171 8.88 -15.22 15.14
N HIS A 172 9.52 -15.53 14.02
CA HIS A 172 9.29 -16.79 13.32
C HIS A 172 9.59 -18.00 14.19
N LEU A 173 10.70 -17.98 14.92
CA LEU A 173 11.08 -19.07 15.83
C LEU A 173 10.04 -19.28 16.94
N ILE A 174 9.53 -18.20 17.56
CA ILE A 174 8.48 -18.30 18.58
C ILE A 174 7.21 -18.93 18.01
N LEU A 175 6.78 -18.51 16.81
CA LEU A 175 5.62 -19.12 16.16
C LEU A 175 5.81 -20.61 15.90
N ILE A 176 7.03 -21.05 15.48
CA ILE A 176 7.36 -22.45 15.29
C ILE A 176 7.29 -23.19 16.63
N MET A 177 7.89 -22.62 17.69
CA MET A 177 7.93 -23.22 19.04
C MET A 177 6.55 -23.44 19.65
N LYS A 178 5.59 -22.58 19.34
CA LYS A 178 4.22 -22.65 19.89
C LYS A 178 3.32 -23.66 19.18
N ARG A 179 3.75 -24.23 18.06
CA ARG A 179 2.98 -25.26 17.34
C ARG A 179 3.40 -26.67 17.81
N LYS A 180 2.40 -27.53 17.99
CA LYS A 180 2.63 -28.88 18.51
C LYS A 180 3.35 -29.81 17.53
N GLU A 181 3.10 -29.62 16.24
CA GLU A 181 3.69 -30.43 15.17
C GLU A 181 4.11 -29.51 14.02
N PRO A 182 5.41 -29.22 13.86
CA PRO A 182 5.90 -28.56 12.65
C PRO A 182 5.67 -29.46 11.42
N GLU A 183 5.27 -28.88 10.30
CA GLU A 183 5.12 -29.62 9.04
C GLU A 183 6.45 -30.24 8.63
N LYS A 184 6.39 -31.50 8.13
CA LYS A 184 7.58 -32.17 7.61
C LYS A 184 8.08 -31.43 6.37
N ILE A 185 9.34 -31.08 6.38
CA ILE A 185 9.99 -30.34 5.33
C ILE A 185 10.55 -31.33 4.29
N SER A 186 10.12 -31.16 3.02
CA SER A 186 10.52 -32.02 1.91
C SER A 186 11.48 -31.35 0.90
N TRP A 187 11.88 -30.10 1.13
CA TRP A 187 12.75 -29.36 0.19
C TRP A 187 14.22 -29.39 0.57
N LYS A 188 15.09 -29.09 -0.41
CA LYS A 188 16.54 -28.95 -0.20
C LYS A 188 16.81 -27.77 0.71
N ILE A 189 17.52 -27.98 1.78
CA ILE A 189 17.88 -26.98 2.80
C ILE A 189 19.32 -26.54 2.54
N ASP A 190 19.59 -25.23 2.72
CA ASP A 190 20.95 -24.72 2.76
C ASP A 190 21.68 -25.27 3.99
N GLN A 191 22.86 -25.88 3.77
CA GLN A 191 23.58 -26.60 4.81
C GLN A 191 24.11 -25.68 5.91
N GLU A 192 24.62 -24.51 5.54
CA GLU A 192 25.13 -23.50 6.50
C GLU A 192 24.00 -22.93 7.35
N ALA A 193 22.86 -22.61 6.74
CA ALA A 193 21.69 -22.14 7.47
C ALA A 193 21.15 -23.23 8.43
N LEU A 194 21.21 -24.51 8.02
CA LEU A 194 20.80 -25.61 8.89
C LEU A 194 21.74 -25.75 10.11
N GLU A 195 23.04 -25.65 9.90
CA GLU A 195 24.03 -25.70 10.99
C GLU A 195 23.83 -24.56 12.00
N ILE A 196 23.56 -23.34 11.51
CA ILE A 196 23.24 -22.19 12.36
C ILE A 196 21.96 -22.48 13.16
N ALA A 197 20.90 -22.95 12.50
CA ALA A 197 19.63 -23.25 13.14
C ALA A 197 19.77 -24.35 14.21
N GLU A 198 20.50 -25.41 13.94
CA GLU A 198 20.75 -26.51 14.87
C GLU A 198 21.53 -26.04 16.10
N LYS A 199 22.55 -25.19 15.93
CA LYS A 199 23.25 -24.56 17.05
C LYS A 199 22.34 -23.69 17.90
N CYS A 200 21.55 -22.83 17.26
CA CYS A 200 20.59 -21.98 17.97
C CYS A 200 19.60 -22.83 18.78
N THR A 201 18.98 -23.84 18.17
CA THR A 201 17.99 -24.68 18.86
C THR A 201 18.60 -25.52 19.98
N SER A 202 19.82 -26.05 19.79
CA SER A 202 20.56 -26.76 20.82
C SER A 202 20.88 -25.86 22.02
N GLU A 203 21.40 -24.66 21.80
CA GLU A 203 21.68 -23.71 22.87
C GLU A 203 20.41 -23.26 23.60
N ILE A 204 19.29 -23.01 22.87
CA ILE A 204 18.01 -22.70 23.47
C ILE A 204 17.53 -23.85 24.35
N ASN A 205 17.59 -25.09 23.88
CA ASN A 205 17.22 -26.25 24.66
C ASN A 205 18.06 -26.38 25.93
N SER A 206 19.37 -26.15 25.85
CA SER A 206 20.26 -26.26 27.01
C SER A 206 20.02 -25.17 28.05
N LYS A 207 19.88 -23.90 27.61
CA LYS A 207 19.75 -22.75 28.52
C LYS A 207 18.34 -22.57 29.05
N LEU A 208 17.31 -22.83 28.24
CA LEU A 208 15.90 -22.52 28.56
C LEU A 208 15.03 -23.76 28.78
N LYS A 209 15.57 -24.96 28.61
CA LYS A 209 14.87 -26.25 28.78
C LYS A 209 13.66 -26.43 27.86
N TYR A 210 13.63 -25.78 26.68
CA TYR A 210 12.70 -26.13 25.62
C TYR A 210 13.08 -27.46 24.99
N ASN A 211 12.14 -28.11 24.32
CA ASN A 211 12.36 -29.38 23.63
C ASN A 211 12.17 -29.19 22.12
N LEU A 212 13.03 -28.35 21.53
CA LEU A 212 13.03 -28.10 20.09
C LEU A 212 13.67 -29.28 19.36
N ASN A 213 12.96 -29.82 18.36
CA ASN A 213 13.38 -30.98 17.60
C ASN A 213 14.08 -30.62 16.26
N ALA A 214 14.54 -31.62 15.52
CA ALA A 214 15.19 -31.40 14.22
C ALA A 214 14.28 -30.71 13.18
N GLU A 215 12.97 -30.96 13.20
CA GLU A 215 12.05 -30.30 12.26
C GLU A 215 11.92 -28.79 12.57
N THR A 216 11.99 -28.41 13.86
CA THR A 216 12.08 -26.99 14.26
C THR A 216 13.34 -26.35 13.69
N SER A 217 14.51 -27.02 13.79
CA SER A 217 15.77 -26.51 13.23
C SER A 217 15.70 -26.35 11.71
N LYS A 218 15.13 -27.33 11.01
CA LYS A 218 14.93 -27.28 9.56
C LYS A 218 14.03 -26.11 9.14
N LEU A 219 12.90 -25.90 9.82
CA LEU A 219 12.00 -24.81 9.49
C LEU A 219 12.64 -23.45 9.83
N PHE A 220 13.38 -23.37 10.93
CA PHE A 220 14.10 -22.15 11.29
C PHE A 220 15.24 -21.85 10.29
N SER A 221 15.95 -22.86 9.79
CA SER A 221 16.98 -22.71 8.76
C SER A 221 16.46 -22.10 7.47
N PHE A 222 15.21 -22.39 7.10
CA PHE A 222 14.56 -21.73 5.95
C PHE A 222 14.49 -20.21 6.14
N PHE A 223 14.07 -19.73 7.31
CA PHE A 223 14.00 -18.29 7.57
C PHE A 223 15.38 -17.64 7.60
N ILE A 224 16.40 -18.34 8.10
CA ILE A 224 17.80 -17.90 8.04
C ILE A 224 18.25 -17.77 6.58
N SER A 225 18.09 -18.81 5.77
CA SER A 225 18.42 -18.79 4.33
C SER A 225 17.71 -17.64 3.61
N TYR A 226 16.44 -17.45 3.91
CA TYR A 226 15.63 -16.42 3.32
C TYR A 226 16.14 -15.00 3.64
N HIS A 227 16.38 -14.70 4.92
CA HIS A 227 16.80 -13.36 5.33
C HIS A 227 18.21 -13.00 4.85
N PHE A 228 19.07 -13.99 4.58
CA PHE A 228 20.46 -13.76 4.20
C PHE A 228 20.79 -14.19 2.76
N ASN A 229 19.79 -14.43 1.93
CA ASN A 229 19.93 -14.78 0.51
C ASN A 229 20.83 -16.03 0.27
N LYS A 230 20.84 -16.96 1.22
CA LYS A 230 21.59 -18.22 1.11
C LYS A 230 20.71 -19.29 0.46
N PHE A 231 20.44 -19.14 -0.83
CA PHE A 231 19.74 -20.15 -1.62
C PHE A 231 20.24 -20.15 -3.06
N GLU A 232 20.31 -21.34 -3.64
CA GLU A 232 20.64 -21.52 -5.04
C GLU A 232 19.35 -21.76 -5.85
N LEU A 233 19.16 -20.93 -6.86
CA LEU A 233 18.11 -21.12 -7.86
C LEU A 233 18.73 -21.91 -9.03
N GLY A 234 18.13 -23.04 -9.37
CA GLY A 234 18.52 -23.84 -10.52
C GLY A 234 17.82 -23.39 -11.81
N VAL A 235 16.94 -24.23 -12.32
CA VAL A 235 16.15 -23.98 -13.55
C VAL A 235 15.18 -22.82 -13.38
N GLU A 236 14.79 -22.54 -12.14
CA GLU A 236 13.88 -21.44 -11.77
C GLU A 236 14.41 -20.07 -12.18
N LYS A 237 15.71 -19.89 -12.34
CA LYS A 237 16.32 -18.64 -12.83
C LYS A 237 15.76 -18.21 -14.17
N ILE A 238 15.53 -19.15 -15.08
CA ILE A 238 15.01 -18.87 -16.43
C ILE A 238 13.57 -18.41 -16.33
N PHE A 239 12.78 -19.12 -15.55
CA PHE A 239 11.39 -18.76 -15.29
C PHE A 239 11.27 -17.37 -14.66
N ILE A 240 12.02 -17.10 -13.61
CA ILE A 240 12.00 -15.80 -12.89
C ILE A 240 12.38 -14.65 -13.83
N LYS A 241 13.43 -14.82 -14.64
CA LYS A 241 13.82 -13.80 -15.63
C LYS A 241 12.70 -13.55 -16.66
N SER A 242 12.08 -14.61 -17.16
CA SER A 242 10.97 -14.51 -18.11
C SER A 242 9.77 -13.78 -17.50
N TYR A 243 9.40 -14.16 -16.26
CA TYR A 243 8.31 -13.55 -15.53
C TYR A 243 8.53 -12.04 -15.31
N ILE A 244 9.74 -11.66 -14.85
CA ILE A 244 10.08 -10.25 -14.62
C ILE A 244 10.07 -9.44 -15.92
N ASN A 245 10.62 -9.97 -16.99
CA ASN A 245 10.60 -9.29 -18.29
C ASN A 245 9.14 -9.08 -18.77
N ARG A 246 8.28 -10.08 -18.61
CA ARG A 246 6.87 -9.98 -18.96
C ARG A 246 6.15 -8.97 -18.08
N LEU A 247 6.44 -8.97 -16.75
CA LEU A 247 5.94 -7.98 -15.79
C LEU A 247 6.32 -6.56 -16.20
N ILE A 248 7.59 -6.33 -16.52
CA ILE A 248 8.09 -5.02 -16.95
C ILE A 248 7.38 -4.55 -18.21
N ASN A 249 7.27 -5.40 -19.22
CA ASN A 249 6.63 -5.04 -20.49
C ASN A 249 5.14 -4.67 -20.28
N LEU A 250 4.40 -5.45 -19.49
CA LEU A 250 3.01 -5.13 -19.17
C LEU A 250 2.88 -3.82 -18.37
N MET A 251 3.81 -3.55 -17.46
CA MET A 251 3.83 -2.28 -16.75
C MET A 251 4.15 -1.11 -17.68
N GLU A 252 5.09 -1.25 -18.62
CA GLU A 252 5.36 -0.23 -19.66
C GLU A 252 4.13 0.09 -20.49
N GLU A 253 3.42 -0.96 -20.96
CA GLU A 253 2.21 -0.82 -21.75
C GLU A 253 1.09 -0.06 -21.03
N ASN A 254 0.98 -0.24 -19.71
CA ASN A 254 -0.10 0.33 -18.90
C ASN A 254 0.25 1.65 -18.19
N VAL A 255 1.54 1.94 -17.98
CA VAL A 255 2.00 3.16 -17.30
C VAL A 255 2.57 4.20 -18.26
N GLY A 256 3.03 3.78 -19.46
CA GLY A 256 3.65 4.66 -20.44
C GLY A 256 5.10 5.05 -20.13
N VAL A 257 5.73 4.45 -19.11
CA VAL A 257 7.12 4.69 -18.69
C VAL A 257 8.01 3.55 -19.15
N LYS A 258 9.19 3.86 -19.72
CA LYS A 258 10.14 2.85 -20.23
C LYS A 258 10.94 2.19 -19.11
N PHE A 259 10.31 1.27 -18.40
CA PHE A 259 10.93 0.50 -17.31
C PHE A 259 12.03 -0.47 -17.81
N SER A 260 11.94 -0.92 -19.05
CA SER A 260 12.92 -1.85 -19.65
C SER A 260 14.31 -1.24 -19.82
N GLU A 261 14.46 0.07 -19.80
CA GLU A 261 15.75 0.77 -19.87
C GLU A 261 16.42 0.89 -18.49
N ASP A 262 15.67 0.77 -17.38
CA ASP A 262 16.18 0.86 -16.01
C ASP A 262 16.81 -0.46 -15.54
N LYS A 263 18.15 -0.53 -15.59
CA LYS A 263 18.93 -1.70 -15.16
C LYS A 263 18.79 -1.96 -13.66
N LEU A 264 18.74 -0.90 -12.85
CA LEU A 264 18.61 -1.02 -11.40
C LEU A 264 17.26 -1.61 -11.01
N LEU A 265 16.18 -1.19 -11.69
CA LEU A 265 14.86 -1.80 -11.50
C LEU A 265 14.90 -3.30 -11.79
N LYS A 266 15.48 -3.71 -12.92
CA LYS A 266 15.58 -5.14 -13.30
C LYS A 266 16.33 -5.96 -12.26
N GLU A 267 17.46 -5.46 -11.78
CA GLU A 267 18.27 -6.13 -10.75
C GLU A 267 17.51 -6.25 -9.42
N ASN A 268 16.87 -5.18 -8.99
CA ASN A 268 16.08 -5.14 -7.76
C ASN A 268 14.86 -6.07 -7.85
N LEU A 269 14.11 -6.04 -8.95
CA LEU A 269 12.99 -6.93 -9.18
C LEU A 269 13.44 -8.40 -9.21
N TYR A 270 14.56 -8.70 -9.88
CA TYR A 270 15.10 -10.07 -9.92
C TYR A 270 15.47 -10.54 -8.51
N SER A 271 16.19 -9.74 -7.75
CA SER A 271 16.58 -10.06 -6.37
C SER A 271 15.34 -10.24 -5.46
N HIS A 272 14.37 -9.35 -5.57
CA HIS A 272 13.14 -9.41 -4.77
C HIS A 272 12.29 -10.63 -5.15
N PHE A 273 11.97 -10.78 -6.44
CA PHE A 273 11.07 -11.84 -6.90
C PHE A 273 11.67 -13.24 -6.75
N SER A 274 12.98 -13.38 -6.81
CA SER A 274 13.66 -14.65 -6.50
C SER A 274 13.32 -15.16 -5.08
N ARG A 275 13.31 -14.26 -4.12
CA ARG A 275 12.92 -14.55 -2.74
C ARG A 275 11.42 -14.81 -2.61
N THR A 276 10.61 -13.99 -3.28
CA THR A 276 9.15 -14.16 -3.32
C THR A 276 8.78 -15.52 -3.91
N TYR A 277 9.36 -15.89 -5.04
CA TYR A 277 9.13 -17.20 -5.67
C TYR A 277 9.46 -18.37 -4.72
N LEU A 278 10.60 -18.28 -4.04
CA LEU A 278 11.01 -19.29 -3.08
C LEU A 278 9.99 -19.44 -1.93
N ARG A 279 9.47 -18.34 -1.40
CA ARG A 279 8.42 -18.35 -0.36
C ARG A 279 7.12 -18.95 -0.87
N LEU A 280 6.66 -18.51 -2.03
CA LEU A 280 5.41 -18.99 -2.62
C LEU A 280 5.43 -20.51 -2.84
N THR A 281 6.55 -21.08 -3.33
CA THR A 281 6.69 -22.51 -3.50
C THR A 281 6.65 -23.29 -2.19
N LYS A 282 6.85 -22.63 -1.05
CA LYS A 282 6.81 -23.20 0.30
C LYS A 282 5.57 -22.79 1.10
N ASN A 283 4.63 -22.09 0.47
CA ASN A 283 3.45 -21.51 1.13
C ASN A 283 3.82 -20.66 2.35
N ILE A 284 4.89 -19.86 2.23
CA ILE A 284 5.34 -18.94 3.27
C ILE A 284 5.12 -17.52 2.77
N TYR A 285 4.39 -16.73 3.52
CA TYR A 285 4.10 -15.32 3.22
C TYR A 285 4.86 -14.42 4.19
N LEU A 286 5.25 -13.25 3.73
CA LEU A 286 5.78 -12.20 4.59
C LEU A 286 4.77 -11.06 4.69
N ASN A 287 4.68 -10.50 5.88
CA ASN A 287 3.89 -9.31 6.13
C ASN A 287 4.63 -8.05 5.64
N ASN A 288 3.92 -7.17 4.97
CA ASN A 288 4.39 -5.83 4.64
C ASN A 288 3.58 -4.81 5.45
N PRO A 289 4.11 -4.26 6.55
CA PRO A 289 3.37 -3.30 7.39
C PRO A 289 3.04 -2.00 6.64
N LEU A 290 3.67 -1.75 5.49
CA LEU A 290 3.49 -0.52 4.71
C LEU A 290 2.38 -0.62 3.64
N VAL A 291 1.67 -1.76 3.51
CA VAL A 291 0.66 -1.96 2.44
C VAL A 291 -0.33 -0.81 2.38
N ASN A 292 -0.95 -0.45 3.51
CA ASN A 292 -1.94 0.62 3.54
C ASN A 292 -1.34 1.98 3.18
N ASN A 293 -0.12 2.27 3.65
CA ASN A 293 0.58 3.51 3.33
C ASN A 293 0.97 3.57 1.85
N ILE A 294 1.42 2.45 1.27
CA ILE A 294 1.77 2.37 -0.16
C ILE A 294 0.52 2.56 -1.03
N LYS A 295 -0.60 1.95 -0.67
CA LYS A 295 -1.88 2.15 -1.37
C LYS A 295 -2.33 3.62 -1.34
N LYS A 296 -2.13 4.30 -0.21
CA LYS A 296 -2.47 5.74 -0.06
C LYS A 296 -1.53 6.64 -0.87
N LEU A 297 -0.22 6.39 -0.83
CA LEU A 297 0.77 7.25 -1.46
C LEU A 297 0.91 7.00 -2.97
N TYR A 298 0.72 5.74 -3.42
CA TYR A 298 0.95 5.34 -4.80
C TYR A 298 -0.23 4.53 -5.38
N PRO A 299 -1.48 5.03 -5.25
CA PRO A 299 -2.69 4.27 -5.60
C PRO A 299 -2.73 3.88 -7.08
N PHE A 300 -2.23 4.73 -7.98
CA PHE A 300 -2.20 4.44 -9.42
C PHE A 300 -1.29 3.24 -9.74
N ILE A 301 -0.02 3.30 -9.32
CA ILE A 301 0.95 2.22 -9.63
C ILE A 301 0.54 0.92 -8.95
N PHE A 302 0.03 0.99 -7.71
CA PHE A 302 -0.48 -0.18 -7.02
C PHE A 302 -1.65 -0.84 -7.79
N SER A 303 -2.60 -0.05 -8.28
CA SER A 303 -3.75 -0.57 -9.04
C SER A 303 -3.34 -1.19 -10.37
N VAL A 304 -2.50 -0.50 -11.15
CA VAL A 304 -1.99 -1.02 -12.42
C VAL A 304 -1.21 -2.32 -12.21
N LEU A 305 -0.33 -2.32 -11.22
CA LEU A 305 0.47 -3.51 -10.90
C LEU A 305 -0.41 -4.68 -10.48
N PHE A 306 -1.46 -4.41 -9.72
CA PHE A 306 -2.42 -5.44 -9.33
C PHE A 306 -3.08 -6.11 -10.55
N GLU A 307 -3.53 -5.34 -11.54
CA GLU A 307 -4.13 -5.85 -12.79
C GLU A 307 -3.13 -6.63 -13.62
N VAL A 308 -1.89 -6.13 -13.72
CA VAL A 308 -0.80 -6.81 -14.41
C VAL A 308 -0.48 -8.16 -13.76
N ILE A 309 -0.44 -8.21 -12.42
CA ILE A 309 -0.21 -9.46 -11.68
C ILE A 309 -1.38 -10.44 -11.88
N GLU A 310 -2.61 -9.98 -11.95
CA GLU A 310 -3.75 -10.83 -12.25
C GLU A 310 -3.65 -11.44 -13.67
N THR A 311 -3.19 -10.66 -14.63
CA THR A 311 -2.91 -11.15 -16.00
C THR A 311 -1.81 -12.21 -15.98
N LEU A 312 -0.71 -11.93 -15.27
CA LEU A 312 0.40 -12.88 -15.11
C LEU A 312 0.00 -14.15 -14.35
N HIS A 313 -0.94 -14.05 -13.42
CA HIS A 313 -1.49 -15.22 -12.72
C HIS A 313 -2.17 -16.18 -13.71
N LYS A 314 -2.95 -15.66 -14.66
CA LYS A 314 -3.58 -16.49 -15.71
C LYS A 314 -2.55 -17.17 -16.62
N GLU A 315 -1.40 -16.52 -16.86
CA GLU A 315 -0.31 -17.05 -17.69
C GLU A 315 0.58 -18.06 -16.94
N SER A 316 0.85 -17.85 -15.64
CA SER A 316 1.88 -18.56 -14.89
C SER A 316 1.38 -19.35 -13.68
N ASN A 317 0.13 -19.21 -13.32
CA ASN A 317 -0.49 -19.78 -12.11
C ASN A 317 0.21 -19.37 -10.78
N ILE A 318 0.92 -18.22 -10.78
CA ILE A 318 1.51 -17.63 -9.57
C ILE A 318 0.55 -16.58 -9.01
N THR A 319 0.19 -16.74 -7.75
CA THR A 319 -0.62 -15.76 -7.01
C THR A 319 0.26 -14.96 -6.08
N LEU A 320 0.29 -13.63 -6.23
CA LEU A 320 0.97 -12.72 -5.29
C LEU A 320 -0.05 -12.13 -4.31
N SER A 321 0.36 -12.03 -3.05
CA SER A 321 -0.43 -11.30 -2.04
C SER A 321 -0.35 -9.79 -2.25
N GLU A 322 -1.27 -9.04 -1.63
CA GLU A 322 -1.21 -7.57 -1.62
C GLU A 322 0.11 -7.04 -1.02
N ASP A 323 0.71 -7.76 -0.07
CA ASP A 323 2.01 -7.44 0.51
C ASP A 323 3.13 -7.44 -0.52
N GLU A 324 3.15 -8.47 -1.37
CA GLU A 324 4.14 -8.61 -2.44
C GLU A 324 3.93 -7.55 -3.53
N ILE A 325 2.67 -7.29 -3.89
CA ILE A 325 2.31 -6.23 -4.85
C ILE A 325 2.75 -4.86 -4.33
N ALA A 326 2.56 -4.59 -3.03
CA ALA A 326 3.02 -3.35 -2.42
C ALA A 326 4.55 -3.21 -2.45
N PHE A 327 5.31 -4.28 -2.20
CA PHE A 327 6.76 -4.25 -2.37
C PHE A 327 7.18 -3.97 -3.83
N LEU A 328 6.54 -4.62 -4.79
CA LEU A 328 6.79 -4.38 -6.21
C LEU A 328 6.42 -2.95 -6.60
N THR A 329 5.34 -2.39 -6.03
CA THR A 329 4.92 -1.00 -6.25
C THR A 329 6.04 -0.01 -5.91
N ILE A 330 6.74 -0.20 -4.78
CA ILE A 330 7.87 0.66 -4.40
C ILE A 330 8.99 0.60 -5.44
N HIS A 331 9.30 -0.59 -5.98
CA HIS A 331 10.34 -0.72 -7.01
C HIS A 331 9.98 0.04 -8.29
N PHE A 332 8.74 -0.09 -8.78
CA PHE A 332 8.28 0.63 -9.96
C PHE A 332 8.17 2.13 -9.71
N GLN A 333 7.65 2.55 -8.55
CA GLN A 333 7.58 3.97 -8.20
C GLN A 333 8.97 4.60 -8.11
N SER A 334 9.93 3.91 -7.50
CA SER A 334 11.33 4.37 -7.44
C SER A 334 11.97 4.47 -8.82
N SER A 335 11.57 3.64 -9.79
CA SER A 335 11.99 3.76 -11.18
C SER A 335 11.37 4.98 -11.85
N ILE A 336 10.08 5.24 -11.62
CA ILE A 336 9.40 6.44 -12.13
C ILE A 336 10.12 7.70 -11.62
N GLU A 337 10.38 7.78 -10.31
CA GLU A 337 11.07 8.93 -9.71
C GLU A 337 12.47 9.14 -10.26
N ARG A 338 13.20 8.06 -10.59
CA ARG A 338 14.51 8.17 -11.29
C ARG A 338 14.36 8.61 -12.74
N ASN A 339 13.33 8.13 -13.46
CA ASN A 339 13.07 8.49 -14.84
C ASN A 339 12.42 9.88 -14.99
N GLU A 340 11.77 10.39 -13.90
CA GLU A 340 11.31 11.78 -13.80
C GLU A 340 12.48 12.79 -13.61
N GLU A 341 13.74 12.33 -13.66
CA GLU A 341 14.93 13.18 -13.84
C GLU A 341 15.05 13.75 -15.28
N GLU A 342 13.95 13.96 -15.98
CA GLU A 342 13.96 14.95 -17.06
C GLU A 342 14.24 16.30 -16.42
N GLN A 343 15.49 16.72 -16.58
CA GLN A 343 15.92 18.05 -16.13
C GLN A 343 15.04 19.08 -16.81
N PHE A 344 14.37 19.90 -16.03
CA PHE A 344 13.64 21.05 -16.55
C PHE A 344 14.64 22.08 -17.05
N ARG A 345 14.83 22.14 -18.36
CA ARG A 345 15.89 22.90 -19.04
C ARG A 345 15.46 24.34 -19.24
N VAL A 346 16.19 25.23 -18.64
CA VAL A 346 15.90 26.67 -18.63
C VAL A 346 17.01 27.43 -19.34
N VAL A 347 16.64 28.37 -20.21
CA VAL A 347 17.53 29.41 -20.72
C VAL A 347 17.14 30.72 -20.08
N ILE A 348 18.11 31.50 -19.64
CA ILE A 348 17.90 32.83 -19.05
C ILE A 348 18.38 33.90 -20.04
N ALA A 349 17.48 34.79 -20.45
CA ALA A 349 17.80 35.97 -21.25
C ALA A 349 17.73 37.23 -20.40
N CYS A 350 18.84 37.90 -20.18
CA CYS A 350 18.93 39.04 -19.27
C CYS A 350 19.49 40.30 -19.93
N TYR A 351 18.83 41.44 -19.71
CA TYR A 351 19.30 42.74 -20.16
C TYR A 351 20.37 43.36 -19.23
N TYR A 352 20.29 43.07 -17.92
CA TYR A 352 21.03 43.76 -16.87
C TYR A 352 22.49 43.26 -16.67
N GLY A 353 22.97 42.32 -17.49
CA GLY A 353 24.34 41.81 -17.44
C GLY A 353 24.58 40.69 -16.41
N LEU A 354 25.87 40.27 -16.32
CA LEU A 354 26.27 39.04 -15.63
C LEU A 354 25.87 38.95 -14.15
N GLY A 355 25.89 40.07 -13.43
CA GLY A 355 25.55 40.04 -12.00
C GLY A 355 24.09 39.65 -11.72
N VAL A 356 23.15 40.16 -12.51
CA VAL A 356 21.72 39.83 -12.40
C VAL A 356 21.46 38.44 -12.95
N SER A 357 22.09 38.06 -14.06
CA SER A 357 21.92 36.73 -14.66
C SER A 357 22.37 35.62 -13.71
N ASN A 358 23.54 35.78 -13.07
CA ASN A 358 24.06 34.80 -12.11
C ASN A 358 23.17 34.71 -10.84
N LEU A 359 22.59 35.85 -10.43
CA LEU A 359 21.61 35.83 -9.32
C LEU A 359 20.35 35.05 -9.69
N LEU A 360 19.81 35.26 -10.90
CA LEU A 360 18.66 34.55 -11.42
C LEU A 360 18.95 33.04 -11.50
N GLU A 361 20.06 32.65 -12.09
CA GLU A 361 20.50 31.26 -12.15
C GLU A 361 20.58 30.64 -10.76
N ALA A 362 21.25 31.30 -9.80
CA ALA A 362 21.40 30.77 -8.45
C ALA A 362 20.06 30.63 -7.72
N LYS A 363 19.11 31.56 -7.93
CA LYS A 363 17.78 31.48 -7.33
C LYS A 363 16.91 30.40 -7.97
N ILE A 364 16.89 30.33 -9.29
CA ILE A 364 16.12 29.35 -10.06
C ILE A 364 16.61 27.93 -9.76
N SER A 365 17.93 27.68 -9.81
CA SER A 365 18.51 26.37 -9.51
C SER A 365 18.26 25.89 -8.07
N LYS A 366 18.09 26.82 -7.12
CA LYS A 366 17.71 26.48 -5.74
C LYS A 366 16.25 26.05 -5.56
N LEU A 367 15.37 26.37 -6.50
CA LEU A 367 13.94 26.01 -6.36
C LEU A 367 13.70 24.50 -6.41
N ASN A 368 14.46 23.82 -7.27
CA ASN A 368 14.38 22.37 -7.39
C ASN A 368 15.67 21.82 -8.01
N LYS A 369 16.17 20.69 -7.51
CA LYS A 369 17.38 20.00 -8.02
C LYS A 369 17.26 19.54 -9.47
N GLN A 370 16.07 19.41 -9.99
CA GLN A 370 15.80 18.99 -11.37
C GLN A 370 15.82 20.14 -12.38
N ILE A 371 16.00 21.38 -11.92
CA ILE A 371 16.16 22.52 -12.82
C ILE A 371 17.61 22.58 -13.30
N ASN A 372 17.77 22.56 -14.62
CA ASN A 372 19.05 22.74 -15.29
C ASN A 372 19.01 24.03 -16.09
N VAL A 373 19.71 25.04 -15.64
CA VAL A 373 19.94 26.24 -16.45
C VAL A 373 21.01 25.90 -17.46
N ILE A 374 20.59 25.65 -18.72
CA ILE A 374 21.48 25.17 -19.79
C ILE A 374 22.29 26.29 -20.43
N ASP A 375 21.75 27.52 -20.41
CA ASP A 375 22.46 28.67 -20.95
C ASP A 375 21.95 30.01 -20.37
N ILE A 376 22.84 31.03 -20.43
CA ILE A 376 22.55 32.40 -20.07
C ILE A 376 22.94 33.29 -21.25
N ILE A 377 21.98 33.88 -21.91
CA ILE A 377 22.16 34.67 -23.13
C ILE A 377 21.82 36.13 -22.91
N LYS A 378 22.29 37.00 -23.80
CA LYS A 378 21.84 38.38 -23.81
C LYS A 378 20.48 38.51 -24.49
N LEU A 379 19.74 39.55 -24.13
CA LEU A 379 18.39 39.76 -24.68
C LEU A 379 18.42 39.89 -26.22
N GLU A 380 19.48 40.45 -26.80
CA GLU A 380 19.65 40.63 -28.24
C GLU A 380 19.87 39.29 -28.98
N GLU A 381 20.34 38.26 -28.29
CA GLU A 381 20.67 36.95 -28.85
C GLU A 381 19.43 36.03 -28.96
N VAL A 382 18.33 36.40 -28.31
CA VAL A 382 17.09 35.60 -28.27
C VAL A 382 16.56 35.28 -29.66
N ASN A 383 16.62 36.24 -30.60
CA ASN A 383 16.06 36.05 -31.94
C ASN A 383 16.80 35.03 -32.82
N GLY A 384 18.06 34.72 -32.48
CA GLY A 384 18.88 33.75 -33.22
C GLY A 384 19.22 32.48 -32.46
N TYR A 385 18.72 32.34 -31.26
CA TYR A 385 19.02 31.21 -30.38
C TYR A 385 18.11 30.00 -30.70
N ASP A 386 18.70 28.80 -30.72
CA ASP A 386 17.97 27.54 -30.91
C ASP A 386 17.42 27.00 -29.58
N PHE A 387 16.11 27.16 -29.36
CA PHE A 387 15.40 26.69 -28.19
C PHE A 387 14.88 25.25 -28.32
N SER A 388 15.28 24.47 -29.32
CA SER A 388 14.77 23.09 -29.52
C SER A 388 14.99 22.18 -28.30
N ASN A 389 16.00 22.48 -27.47
CA ASN A 389 16.35 21.72 -26.27
C ASN A 389 16.04 22.48 -24.97
N THR A 390 15.10 23.44 -25.02
CA THR A 390 14.73 24.32 -23.90
C THR A 390 13.27 24.13 -23.53
N ASP A 391 12.97 24.08 -22.23
CA ASP A 391 11.61 23.88 -21.72
C ASP A 391 10.95 25.20 -21.32
N LEU A 392 11.77 26.18 -20.87
CA LEU A 392 11.31 27.49 -20.47
C LEU A 392 12.41 28.54 -20.76
N LEU A 393 12.01 29.63 -21.40
CA LEU A 393 12.82 30.83 -21.49
C LEU A 393 12.42 31.80 -20.38
N VAL A 394 13.35 32.15 -19.51
CA VAL A 394 13.15 33.14 -18.47
C VAL A 394 13.82 34.45 -18.91
N THR A 395 13.05 35.52 -18.90
CA THR A 395 13.58 36.85 -19.33
C THR A 395 13.21 37.95 -18.34
N THR A 396 14.02 38.99 -18.27
CA THR A 396 13.77 40.16 -17.44
C THR A 396 12.98 41.27 -18.15
N ASN A 397 12.74 41.13 -19.45
CA ASN A 397 12.08 42.12 -20.28
C ASN A 397 11.08 41.45 -21.24
N GLU A 398 10.11 42.21 -21.71
CA GLU A 398 9.21 41.75 -22.78
C GLU A 398 10.01 41.47 -24.05
N ILE A 399 9.68 40.38 -24.72
CA ILE A 399 10.27 39.94 -25.99
C ILE A 399 9.18 39.72 -27.02
N ASP A 400 9.51 39.99 -28.27
CA ASP A 400 8.61 39.76 -29.40
C ASP A 400 8.63 38.27 -29.77
N LYS A 401 7.64 37.54 -29.28
CA LYS A 401 7.52 36.10 -29.53
C LYS A 401 7.44 35.73 -31.01
N SER A 402 7.00 36.63 -31.88
CA SER A 402 6.91 36.39 -33.31
C SER A 402 8.26 36.21 -34.00
N LYS A 403 9.36 36.62 -33.35
CA LYS A 403 10.72 36.52 -33.83
C LYS A 403 11.50 35.32 -33.29
N ILE A 404 10.90 34.54 -32.41
CA ILE A 404 11.49 33.32 -31.83
C ILE A 404 11.24 32.16 -32.78
N MET A 405 12.30 31.44 -33.18
CA MET A 405 12.19 30.34 -34.15
C MET A 405 11.39 29.12 -33.67
N ASN A 406 11.27 28.93 -32.35
CA ASN A 406 10.61 27.76 -31.74
C ASN A 406 9.43 28.22 -30.89
N ASP A 407 8.39 27.40 -30.82
CA ASP A 407 7.27 27.61 -29.87
C ASP A 407 7.72 27.24 -28.45
N ILE A 408 8.18 28.25 -27.71
CA ILE A 408 8.68 28.10 -26.35
C ILE A 408 7.88 28.92 -25.35
N ASN A 409 7.68 28.37 -24.17
CA ASN A 409 7.10 29.11 -23.06
C ASN A 409 8.08 30.16 -22.56
N VAL A 410 7.58 31.39 -22.40
CA VAL A 410 8.37 32.54 -21.93
C VAL A 410 7.82 33.04 -20.62
N LEU A 411 8.66 33.10 -19.60
CA LEU A 411 8.35 33.66 -18.29
C LEU A 411 9.14 34.96 -18.10
N ILE A 412 8.40 36.06 -17.94
CA ILE A 412 8.98 37.35 -17.61
C ILE A 412 9.08 37.47 -16.09
N VAL A 413 10.28 37.77 -15.60
CA VAL A 413 10.57 37.88 -14.16
C VAL A 413 11.18 39.22 -13.82
N THR A 414 11.07 39.61 -12.57
CA THR A 414 11.80 40.79 -12.06
C THR A 414 13.30 40.49 -11.96
N PRO A 415 14.20 41.49 -12.14
CA PRO A 415 15.65 41.26 -12.07
C PRO A 415 16.16 40.66 -10.76
N LEU A 416 15.41 40.86 -9.66
CA LEU A 416 15.73 40.31 -8.35
C LEU A 416 14.98 38.99 -8.03
N PHE A 417 14.19 38.47 -8.96
CA PHE A 417 13.40 37.24 -8.80
C PHE A 417 12.59 37.23 -7.50
N SER A 418 11.44 37.86 -7.55
CA SER A 418 10.53 38.03 -6.41
C SER A 418 9.84 36.72 -6.00
N LYS A 419 9.15 36.74 -4.87
CA LYS A 419 8.32 35.60 -4.43
C LYS A 419 7.18 35.29 -5.42
N GLU A 420 6.67 36.31 -6.10
CA GLU A 420 5.67 36.17 -7.14
C GLU A 420 6.22 35.48 -8.38
N ASP A 421 7.47 35.83 -8.77
CA ASP A 421 8.17 35.18 -9.89
C ASP A 421 8.44 33.69 -9.58
N GLU A 422 8.81 33.38 -8.33
CA GLU A 422 8.97 32.01 -7.86
C GLU A 422 7.68 31.19 -8.03
N ASN A 423 6.54 31.76 -7.66
CA ASN A 423 5.24 31.09 -7.80
C ASN A 423 4.85 30.87 -9.28
N LYS A 424 5.09 31.87 -10.13
CA LYS A 424 4.88 31.75 -11.58
C LYS A 424 5.79 30.69 -12.19
N PHE A 425 7.06 30.63 -11.79
CA PHE A 425 8.01 29.63 -12.26
C PHE A 425 7.57 28.21 -11.87
N LYS A 426 7.18 28.01 -10.60
CA LYS A 426 6.64 26.72 -10.12
C LYS A 426 5.38 26.30 -10.87
N TYR A 427 4.53 27.23 -11.27
CA TYR A 427 3.36 26.95 -12.10
C TYR A 427 3.78 26.35 -13.46
N TYR A 428 4.73 26.95 -14.17
CA TYR A 428 5.24 26.42 -15.45
C TYR A 428 5.93 25.05 -15.30
N MET A 429 6.69 24.83 -14.23
CA MET A 429 7.25 23.50 -13.94
C MET A 429 6.15 22.45 -13.76
N ASN A 430 5.11 22.78 -13.02
CA ASN A 430 4.01 21.84 -12.75
C ASN A 430 3.15 21.62 -13.99
N GLU A 431 2.95 22.62 -14.82
CA GLU A 431 2.18 22.52 -16.07
C GLU A 431 2.87 21.58 -17.09
N LYS A 432 4.20 21.60 -17.17
CA LYS A 432 4.95 20.66 -18.01
C LYS A 432 4.94 19.24 -17.44
N ARG A 433 5.03 19.09 -16.14
CA ARG A 433 4.96 17.80 -15.45
C ARG A 433 3.57 17.17 -15.47
N ASN A 434 2.55 18.01 -15.42
CA ASN A 434 1.14 17.63 -15.52
C ASN A 434 0.49 18.38 -16.70
N PRO A 435 0.77 18.00 -17.96
CA PRO A 435 0.20 18.68 -19.12
C PRO A 435 -1.32 18.55 -19.22
N ILE A 436 -1.95 17.94 -18.24
CA ILE A 436 -3.38 17.70 -18.17
C ILE A 436 -3.99 18.59 -17.09
N SER A 437 -4.43 19.76 -17.48
CA SER A 437 -5.57 20.36 -16.80
C SER A 437 -6.75 19.40 -17.00
N ILE A 438 -7.19 18.78 -15.93
CA ILE A 438 -8.34 17.84 -15.89
C ILE A 438 -9.56 18.43 -16.61
N ASN A 439 -9.68 19.75 -16.62
CA ASN A 439 -10.77 20.48 -17.27
C ASN A 439 -10.81 20.41 -18.79
N ASN A 440 -9.73 20.04 -19.49
CA ASN A 440 -9.68 20.08 -20.95
C ASN A 440 -9.76 18.73 -21.67
N LYS A 441 -9.80 17.59 -20.94
CA LYS A 441 -9.80 16.25 -21.59
C LYS A 441 -10.92 15.29 -21.17
N LEU A 442 -11.67 15.58 -20.12
CA LEU A 442 -12.81 14.75 -19.71
C LEU A 442 -14.08 15.60 -19.58
N ASP A 443 -14.85 15.64 -20.65
CA ASP A 443 -16.18 16.26 -20.67
C ASP A 443 -17.24 15.49 -19.85
N ASN A 444 -16.87 14.34 -19.26
CA ASN A 444 -17.79 13.38 -18.67
C ASN A 444 -17.49 13.11 -17.19
N ILE A 445 -17.47 14.15 -16.37
CA ILE A 445 -17.44 14.01 -14.91
C ILE A 445 -18.89 14.13 -14.41
N ILE A 446 -19.38 13.08 -13.77
CA ILE A 446 -20.74 13.04 -13.21
C ILE A 446 -20.63 12.98 -11.68
N VAL A 447 -21.27 13.95 -11.01
CA VAL A 447 -21.31 13.99 -9.55
C VAL A 447 -22.70 13.55 -9.07
N GLU A 448 -22.76 12.42 -8.38
CA GLU A 448 -23.95 11.92 -7.71
C GLU A 448 -23.89 12.24 -6.22
N THR A 449 -24.86 13.02 -5.74
CA THR A 449 -25.04 13.24 -4.31
C THR A 449 -26.13 12.31 -3.77
N ASP A 450 -26.06 12.02 -2.49
CA ASP A 450 -26.92 11.05 -1.78
C ASP A 450 -28.43 11.40 -1.92
N LYS A 451 -29.02 10.99 -3.03
CA LYS A 451 -30.47 11.00 -3.25
C LYS A 451 -31.10 9.65 -2.99
N GLY A 452 -30.30 8.64 -2.69
CA GLY A 452 -30.74 7.27 -2.58
C GLY A 452 -30.04 6.50 -1.46
N ASN A 453 -30.61 5.40 -1.09
CA ASN A 453 -30.11 4.50 -0.06
C ASN A 453 -28.93 3.66 -0.59
N TYR A 454 -27.77 4.25 -0.83
CA TYR A 454 -26.56 3.52 -1.17
C TYR A 454 -25.93 2.95 0.11
N ASN A 455 -26.34 1.75 0.50
CA ASN A 455 -25.92 1.14 1.76
C ASN A 455 -24.71 0.20 1.59
N ASN A 456 -24.37 -0.17 0.36
CA ASN A 456 -23.29 -1.11 0.06
C ASN A 456 -22.71 -0.91 -1.35
N THR A 457 -21.58 -1.54 -1.61
CA THR A 457 -20.85 -1.53 -2.89
C THR A 457 -21.73 -1.91 -4.09
N LEU A 458 -22.58 -2.94 -3.95
CA LEU A 458 -23.44 -3.41 -5.05
C LEU A 458 -24.47 -2.37 -5.48
N SER A 459 -25.02 -1.58 -4.54
CA SER A 459 -25.98 -0.53 -4.87
C SER A 459 -25.34 0.59 -5.68
N ILE A 460 -24.08 0.93 -5.41
CA ILE A 460 -23.31 1.89 -6.19
C ILE A 460 -23.02 1.32 -7.59
N PHE A 461 -22.53 0.09 -7.68
CA PHE A 461 -22.18 -0.50 -8.98
C PHE A 461 -23.39 -0.65 -9.91
N LYS A 462 -24.58 -0.96 -9.37
CA LYS A 462 -25.82 -0.92 -10.15
C LYS A 462 -26.12 0.47 -10.70
N ARG A 463 -25.99 1.50 -9.85
CA ARG A 463 -26.24 2.87 -10.28
C ARG A 463 -25.22 3.36 -11.32
N VAL A 464 -23.95 3.00 -11.13
CA VAL A 464 -22.89 3.28 -12.13
C VAL A 464 -23.20 2.62 -13.46
N ASN A 465 -23.61 1.34 -13.45
CA ASN A 465 -23.99 0.62 -14.67
C ASN A 465 -25.09 1.35 -15.44
N GLU A 466 -26.17 1.74 -14.75
CA GLU A 466 -27.26 2.51 -15.35
C GLU A 466 -26.74 3.82 -16.01
N ILE A 467 -25.87 4.54 -15.31
CA ILE A 467 -25.32 5.80 -15.82
C ILE A 467 -24.47 5.56 -17.08
N LEU A 468 -23.57 4.57 -17.03
CA LEU A 468 -22.63 4.28 -18.12
C LEU A 468 -23.33 3.67 -19.35
N GLU A 469 -24.33 2.80 -19.15
CA GLU A 469 -25.16 2.26 -20.25
C GLU A 469 -25.98 3.37 -20.94
N ASN A 470 -26.63 4.23 -20.16
CA ASN A 470 -27.39 5.38 -20.71
C ASN A 470 -26.50 6.31 -21.54
N ASN A 471 -25.21 6.43 -21.19
CA ASN A 471 -24.23 7.22 -21.93
C ASN A 471 -23.56 6.42 -23.07
N LYS A 472 -23.90 5.14 -23.26
CA LYS A 472 -23.24 4.22 -24.20
C LYS A 472 -21.71 4.21 -24.04
N ALA A 473 -21.27 4.21 -22.78
CA ALA A 473 -19.88 4.40 -22.41
C ALA A 473 -19.11 3.10 -22.25
N ILE A 474 -19.80 1.98 -22.07
CA ILE A 474 -19.21 0.68 -21.74
C ILE A 474 -19.82 -0.45 -22.56
N GLU A 475 -19.09 -1.57 -22.63
CA GLU A 475 -19.61 -2.84 -23.11
C GLU A 475 -20.37 -3.60 -22.00
N ASN A 476 -21.23 -4.54 -22.40
CA ASN A 476 -22.17 -5.23 -21.49
C ASN A 476 -21.50 -5.92 -20.28
N GLU A 477 -20.27 -6.37 -20.40
CA GLU A 477 -19.55 -7.09 -19.33
C GLU A 477 -18.58 -6.22 -18.51
N TYR A 478 -18.65 -4.89 -18.65
CA TYR A 478 -17.71 -4.00 -17.95
C TYR A 478 -17.87 -4.08 -16.44
N ILE A 479 -19.12 -4.04 -15.94
CA ILE A 479 -19.39 -4.09 -14.49
C ILE A 479 -18.98 -5.43 -13.87
N ASP A 480 -19.04 -6.52 -14.60
CA ASP A 480 -18.55 -7.81 -14.13
C ASP A 480 -17.04 -7.75 -13.87
N SER A 481 -16.28 -7.06 -14.74
CA SER A 481 -14.86 -6.85 -14.53
C SER A 481 -14.55 -6.00 -13.28
N VAL A 482 -15.39 -5.00 -12.98
CA VAL A 482 -15.29 -4.21 -11.74
C VAL A 482 -15.57 -5.07 -10.51
N LEU A 483 -16.60 -5.91 -10.57
CA LEU A 483 -16.97 -6.82 -9.49
C LEU A 483 -15.87 -7.86 -9.23
N GLU A 484 -15.29 -8.42 -10.28
CA GLU A 484 -14.15 -9.34 -10.17
C GLU A 484 -12.96 -8.64 -9.55
N ARG A 485 -12.62 -7.44 -10.03
CA ARG A 485 -11.53 -6.63 -9.49
C ARG A 485 -11.72 -6.35 -8.00
N GLU A 486 -12.91 -5.93 -7.59
CA GLU A 486 -13.23 -5.64 -6.18
C GLU A 486 -13.20 -6.90 -5.31
N LYS A 487 -13.56 -8.10 -5.84
CA LYS A 487 -13.46 -9.37 -5.09
C LYS A 487 -12.04 -9.73 -4.70
N PHE A 488 -11.07 -9.52 -5.57
CA PHE A 488 -9.67 -9.83 -5.31
C PHE A 488 -9.09 -8.93 -4.22
N SER A 489 -9.13 -7.63 -4.41
CA SER A 489 -8.64 -6.63 -3.47
C SER A 489 -9.60 -5.46 -3.40
N SER A 490 -9.78 -4.88 -2.22
CA SER A 490 -10.60 -3.68 -2.08
C SER A 490 -9.97 -2.50 -2.80
N THR A 491 -10.78 -1.76 -3.54
CA THR A 491 -10.37 -0.48 -4.13
C THR A 491 -10.38 0.68 -3.14
N TYR A 492 -10.56 0.40 -1.87
CA TYR A 492 -10.42 1.36 -0.77
C TYR A 492 -8.97 1.82 -0.63
N ILE A 493 -8.75 3.14 -0.59
CA ILE A 493 -7.42 3.75 -0.49
C ILE A 493 -7.16 4.46 0.83
N GLY A 494 -8.09 4.40 1.78
CA GLY A 494 -8.01 5.08 3.08
C GLY A 494 -8.93 6.30 3.18
N ASN A 495 -9.04 6.89 4.36
CA ASN A 495 -9.78 8.13 4.64
C ASN A 495 -11.25 8.12 4.15
N GLY A 496 -11.91 6.95 4.14
CA GLY A 496 -13.28 6.84 3.65
C GLY A 496 -13.42 6.93 2.13
N ILE A 497 -12.33 6.77 1.36
CA ILE A 497 -12.29 6.91 -0.10
C ILE A 497 -12.10 5.55 -0.77
N ALA A 498 -12.86 5.29 -1.84
CA ALA A 498 -12.64 4.16 -2.74
C ALA A 498 -12.54 4.62 -4.20
N ILE A 499 -11.69 3.93 -5.00
CA ILE A 499 -11.47 4.21 -6.43
C ILE A 499 -11.75 2.94 -7.24
N PRO A 500 -13.01 2.50 -7.36
CA PRO A 500 -13.36 1.33 -8.16
C PRO A 500 -13.20 1.61 -9.65
N HIS A 501 -12.68 0.61 -10.36
CA HIS A 501 -12.47 0.63 -11.81
C HIS A 501 -12.52 -0.79 -12.35
N GLY A 502 -12.69 -0.93 -13.66
CA GLY A 502 -12.75 -2.20 -14.37
C GLY A 502 -11.80 -2.25 -15.55
N ASN A 503 -11.96 -3.25 -16.43
CA ASN A 503 -11.10 -3.44 -17.59
C ASN A 503 -11.20 -2.26 -18.57
N PRO A 504 -10.11 -1.51 -18.83
CA PRO A 504 -10.09 -0.38 -19.77
C PRO A 504 -10.47 -0.75 -21.22
N GLU A 505 -10.27 -2.01 -21.61
CA GLU A 505 -10.62 -2.48 -22.97
C GLU A 505 -12.13 -2.53 -23.21
N LYS A 506 -12.93 -2.64 -22.14
CA LYS A 506 -14.39 -2.66 -22.16
C LYS A 506 -15.03 -1.27 -22.03
N VAL A 507 -14.21 -0.20 -22.01
CA VAL A 507 -14.68 1.18 -21.93
C VAL A 507 -14.61 1.84 -23.31
N LEU A 508 -15.77 2.21 -23.83
CA LEU A 508 -15.92 2.88 -25.13
C LEU A 508 -15.69 4.39 -25.04
N LYS A 509 -16.12 5.00 -23.92
CA LYS A 509 -16.02 6.43 -23.66
C LYS A 509 -15.71 6.67 -22.19
N SER A 510 -14.58 7.34 -21.90
CA SER A 510 -14.13 7.59 -20.56
C SER A 510 -15.10 8.45 -19.74
N HIS A 511 -15.37 8.02 -18.50
CA HIS A 511 -16.20 8.71 -17.53
C HIS A 511 -15.59 8.61 -16.14
N ILE A 512 -15.72 9.68 -15.35
CA ILE A 512 -15.48 9.69 -13.92
C ILE A 512 -16.80 9.95 -13.22
N ILE A 513 -17.21 9.06 -12.31
CA ILE A 513 -18.44 9.20 -11.55
C ILE A 513 -18.08 9.33 -10.07
N ILE A 514 -18.47 10.46 -9.47
CA ILE A 514 -18.14 10.77 -8.08
C ILE A 514 -19.41 10.61 -7.23
N PHE A 515 -19.36 9.69 -6.25
CA PHE A 515 -20.42 9.54 -5.25
C PHE A 515 -19.95 10.12 -3.93
N LYS A 516 -20.74 11.05 -3.38
CA LYS A 516 -20.55 11.57 -2.04
C LYS A 516 -21.75 11.21 -1.18
N SER A 517 -21.55 10.45 -0.12
CA SER A 517 -22.59 10.05 0.82
C SER A 517 -22.42 10.75 2.18
N LYS A 518 -23.56 11.08 2.81
CA LYS A 518 -23.58 11.56 4.21
C LYS A 518 -23.51 10.42 5.22
N LYS A 519 -23.80 9.19 4.79
CA LYS A 519 -23.75 7.98 5.61
C LYS A 519 -22.65 7.09 5.08
N ASP A 520 -22.02 6.35 5.97
CA ASP A 520 -21.03 5.37 5.59
C ASP A 520 -21.63 4.28 4.71
N ILE A 521 -20.96 3.99 3.60
CA ILE A 521 -21.28 2.91 2.67
C ILE A 521 -20.41 1.73 3.05
N LYS A 522 -20.99 0.58 3.28
CA LYS A 522 -20.24 -0.63 3.61
C LYS A 522 -19.45 -1.13 2.39
N TRP A 523 -18.11 -1.06 2.49
CA TRP A 523 -17.16 -1.42 1.44
C TRP A 523 -16.23 -2.54 1.93
N LYS A 524 -16.66 -3.80 1.80
CA LYS A 524 -16.05 -4.95 2.47
C LYS A 524 -15.94 -4.72 3.98
N GLN A 525 -14.71 -4.71 4.52
CA GLN A 525 -14.44 -4.43 5.93
C GLN A 525 -14.33 -2.93 6.27
N TYR A 526 -14.37 -2.06 5.27
CA TYR A 526 -14.17 -0.61 5.41
C TYR A 526 -15.48 0.17 5.32
N ASN A 527 -15.47 1.39 5.82
CA ASN A 527 -16.53 2.36 5.64
C ASN A 527 -16.05 3.45 4.66
N VAL A 528 -16.87 3.73 3.65
CA VAL A 528 -16.57 4.68 2.58
C VAL A 528 -17.66 5.72 2.48
N ASN A 529 -17.29 6.99 2.36
CA ASN A 529 -18.23 8.10 2.16
C ASN A 529 -17.99 8.86 0.86
N LEU A 530 -16.87 8.59 0.19
CA LEU A 530 -16.52 9.19 -1.10
C LEU A 530 -16.01 8.10 -2.06
N VAL A 531 -16.65 7.98 -3.21
CA VAL A 531 -16.28 7.00 -4.24
C VAL A 531 -15.98 7.73 -5.54
N PHE A 532 -14.78 7.52 -6.08
CA PHE A 532 -14.38 7.96 -7.41
C PHE A 532 -14.40 6.76 -8.34
N PHE A 533 -15.49 6.55 -9.05
CA PHE A 533 -15.59 5.46 -10.01
C PHE A 533 -14.96 5.87 -11.33
N LEU A 534 -13.95 5.10 -11.78
CA LEU A 534 -13.18 5.37 -12.99
C LEU A 534 -13.55 4.37 -14.09
N ALA A 535 -14.35 4.79 -15.05
CA ALA A 535 -14.53 4.09 -16.32
C ALA A 535 -13.66 4.78 -17.37
N ILE A 536 -12.42 4.34 -17.52
CA ILE A 536 -11.41 4.98 -18.37
C ILE A 536 -11.02 4.03 -19.49
N SER A 537 -11.08 4.52 -20.73
CA SER A 537 -10.65 3.76 -21.89
C SER A 537 -9.12 3.65 -21.96
N LYS A 538 -8.61 2.64 -22.65
CA LYS A 538 -7.17 2.42 -22.83
C LYS A 538 -6.44 3.65 -23.42
N LYS A 539 -7.14 4.47 -24.20
CA LYS A 539 -6.58 5.69 -24.81
C LYS A 539 -6.39 6.84 -23.82
N ASP A 540 -7.13 6.83 -22.70
CA ASP A 540 -7.19 7.93 -21.74
C ASP A 540 -6.55 7.57 -20.38
N LEU A 541 -5.69 6.55 -20.33
CA LEU A 541 -5.04 6.09 -19.10
C LEU A 541 -4.19 7.19 -18.42
N GLU A 542 -3.56 8.07 -19.20
CA GLU A 542 -2.84 9.24 -18.68
C GLU A 542 -3.75 10.18 -17.88
N VAL A 543 -5.02 10.28 -18.27
CA VAL A 543 -6.02 11.08 -17.55
C VAL A 543 -6.34 10.44 -16.20
N ALA A 544 -6.49 9.11 -16.17
CA ALA A 544 -6.69 8.37 -14.92
C ALA A 544 -5.53 8.57 -13.94
N LYS A 545 -4.29 8.49 -14.45
CA LYS A 545 -3.07 8.74 -13.66
C LYS A 545 -3.11 10.10 -12.99
N SER A 546 -3.32 11.16 -13.79
CA SER A 546 -3.37 12.54 -13.29
C SER A 546 -4.50 12.74 -12.28
N PHE A 547 -5.68 12.16 -12.54
CA PHE A 547 -6.82 12.27 -11.65
C PHE A 547 -6.57 11.58 -10.30
N ILE A 548 -6.06 10.34 -10.32
CA ILE A 548 -5.76 9.58 -9.10
C ILE A 548 -4.68 10.31 -8.28
N GLN A 549 -3.64 10.84 -8.93
CA GLN A 549 -2.59 11.61 -8.25
C GLN A 549 -3.12 12.90 -7.62
N SER A 550 -4.18 13.49 -8.16
CA SER A 550 -4.81 14.71 -7.58
C SER A 550 -5.70 14.41 -6.37
N ILE A 551 -6.13 13.16 -6.18
CA ILE A 551 -6.99 12.72 -5.07
C ILE A 551 -6.16 12.19 -3.89
N ALA A 552 -5.01 11.58 -4.17
CA ALA A 552 -4.10 11.02 -3.16
C ALA A 552 -3.29 12.10 -2.45
#